data_c0d7992b7523fbbda21d4f17df46c6f3
#
_entry.id   c0d7992b7523fbbda21d4f17df46c6f3
#
_cell.length_a   1.000
_cell.length_b   1.000
_cell.length_c   1.000
_cell.angle_alpha   90.00
_cell.angle_beta   90.00
_cell.angle_gamma   90.00
#
_symmetry.space_group_name_H-M   'P 1'
#
loop_
_entity.id
_entity.type
_entity.pdbx_description
1 polymer ?
#
loop_
_entity_poly.entity_id
_entity_poly.type
_entity_poly.pdbx_seq_one_letter_code
_entity_poly.pdbx_strand_id
1 'polypeptide(L)'
;LATLVVNTIRGIVKVCAVKAPGFGDRRKAMLEDMAILTGGVVISEEVGLSLEKATIKDLGRAKKIQVSKENTTIIDGAGEADGIQARIKQIKAQIEETSSDYDREKLQERVAKLAGGVAVIKVGAATEVEMKEKKARVEDALHATRAAVEEGIVPGGGVALIRAKAAIANIKGANEDQNHGIAIALRAMEAPLREIVTNAGDEPSVILNRVVEGSGAFGYNAANGEFGDMIEF
;
A
#
# COMPACT_ATOMS: atom_id res chain seq x y z
N LEU A 1 1.56 -17.73 25.60
CA LEU A 1 1.79 -16.28 25.82
C LEU A 1 2.36 -16.02 27.23
N ALA A 2 1.78 -16.57 28.30
CA ALA A 2 2.25 -16.32 29.67
C ALA A 2 3.74 -16.61 29.88
N THR A 3 4.22 -17.75 29.38
CA THR A 3 5.66 -18.11 29.43
C THR A 3 6.55 -17.08 28.75
N LEU A 4 6.15 -16.59 27.58
CA LEU A 4 6.90 -15.57 26.83
C LEU A 4 6.92 -14.24 27.56
N VAL A 5 5.78 -13.82 28.12
CA VAL A 5 5.67 -12.59 28.92
C VAL A 5 6.58 -12.63 30.13
N VAL A 6 6.57 -13.74 30.90
CA VAL A 6 7.43 -13.92 32.08
C VAL A 6 8.90 -13.84 31.69
N ASN A 7 9.32 -14.48 30.61
CA ASN A 7 10.71 -14.44 30.15
C ASN A 7 11.12 -13.06 29.62
N THR A 8 10.18 -12.30 29.04
CA THR A 8 10.41 -10.90 28.63
C THR A 8 10.62 -10.02 29.87
N ILE A 9 9.79 -10.16 30.91
CA ILE A 9 9.93 -9.42 32.18
C ILE A 9 11.27 -9.73 32.84
N ARG A 10 11.72 -10.98 32.76
CA ARG A 10 13.03 -11.41 33.27
C ARG A 10 14.21 -10.96 32.41
N GLY A 11 13.98 -10.31 31.30
CA GLY A 11 15.04 -9.86 30.39
C GLY A 11 15.73 -10.97 29.59
N ILE A 12 15.20 -12.21 29.61
CA ILE A 12 15.79 -13.37 28.95
C ILE A 12 15.57 -13.32 27.44
N VAL A 13 14.40 -12.86 27.01
CA VAL A 13 14.00 -12.78 25.60
C VAL A 13 13.17 -11.55 25.34
N LYS A 14 13.35 -10.93 24.17
CA LYS A 14 12.48 -9.86 23.67
C LYS A 14 11.42 -10.48 22.77
N VAL A 15 10.15 -10.29 23.11
CA VAL A 15 9.01 -10.87 22.40
C VAL A 15 8.10 -9.76 21.89
N CYS A 16 7.67 -9.89 20.65
CA CYS A 16 6.59 -9.11 20.08
C CYS A 16 5.52 -10.05 19.53
N ALA A 17 4.31 -9.95 20.04
CA ALA A 17 3.17 -10.72 19.55
C ALA A 17 2.44 -9.89 18.49
N VAL A 18 2.24 -10.48 17.31
CA VAL A 18 1.50 -9.87 16.21
C VAL A 18 0.30 -10.72 15.85
N LYS A 19 -0.77 -10.07 15.38
CA LYS A 19 -1.95 -10.78 14.91
C LYS A 19 -1.64 -11.46 13.59
N ALA A 20 -2.03 -12.73 13.44
CA ALA A 20 -1.89 -13.45 12.18
C ALA A 20 -2.68 -12.75 11.06
N PRO A 21 -2.08 -12.56 9.87
CA PRO A 21 -2.74 -11.88 8.76
C PRO A 21 -3.86 -12.73 8.14
N GLY A 22 -4.87 -12.07 7.60
CA GLY A 22 -5.96 -12.74 6.89
C GLY A 22 -6.95 -13.49 7.79
N PHE A 23 -7.81 -14.26 7.16
CA PHE A 23 -8.87 -15.05 7.80
C PHE A 23 -9.00 -16.43 7.14
N GLY A 24 -9.53 -17.44 7.87
CA GLY A 24 -9.79 -18.77 7.34
C GLY A 24 -8.58 -19.41 6.67
N ASP A 25 -8.79 -20.05 5.53
CA ASP A 25 -7.75 -20.79 4.79
C ASP A 25 -6.64 -19.88 4.26
N ARG A 26 -6.94 -18.62 3.95
CA ARG A 26 -5.92 -17.62 3.58
C ARG A 26 -4.95 -17.37 4.72
N ARG A 27 -5.43 -17.30 5.96
CA ARG A 27 -4.55 -17.16 7.13
C ARG A 27 -3.60 -18.33 7.24
N LYS A 28 -4.11 -19.56 7.07
CA LYS A 28 -3.29 -20.77 7.10
C LYS A 28 -2.22 -20.72 6.01
N ALA A 29 -2.62 -20.44 4.79
CA ALA A 29 -1.71 -20.36 3.65
C ALA A 29 -0.62 -19.28 3.84
N MET A 30 -0.96 -18.12 4.39
CA MET A 30 0.03 -17.07 4.69
C MET A 30 0.97 -17.47 5.83
N LEU A 31 0.49 -18.16 6.86
CA LEU A 31 1.34 -18.69 7.93
C LEU A 31 2.28 -19.78 7.40
N GLU A 32 1.83 -20.65 6.51
CA GLU A 32 2.67 -21.63 5.82
C GLU A 32 3.76 -20.95 4.97
N ASP A 33 3.41 -19.89 4.24
CA ASP A 33 4.38 -19.11 3.46
C ASP A 33 5.47 -18.51 4.37
N MET A 34 5.09 -17.99 5.53
CA MET A 34 6.05 -17.48 6.53
C MET A 34 6.91 -18.60 7.11
N ALA A 35 6.32 -19.76 7.42
CA ALA A 35 7.05 -20.91 7.94
C ALA A 35 8.10 -21.39 6.93
N ILE A 36 7.73 -21.53 5.67
CA ILE A 36 8.66 -21.92 4.58
C ILE A 36 9.76 -20.87 4.42
N LEU A 37 9.41 -19.58 4.41
CA LEU A 37 10.37 -18.49 4.28
C LEU A 37 11.41 -18.47 5.41
N THR A 38 11.00 -18.83 6.63
CA THR A 38 11.83 -18.72 7.84
C THR A 38 12.43 -20.06 8.29
N GLY A 39 12.04 -21.17 7.66
CA GLY A 39 12.43 -22.52 8.06
C GLY A 39 11.78 -22.97 9.37
N GLY A 40 10.63 -22.40 9.73
CA GLY A 40 9.84 -22.78 10.89
C GLY A 40 8.66 -23.70 10.54
N VAL A 41 7.80 -23.93 11.52
CA VAL A 41 6.60 -24.77 11.38
C VAL A 41 5.37 -24.02 11.85
N VAL A 42 4.26 -24.16 11.13
CA VAL A 42 2.96 -23.66 11.59
C VAL A 42 2.44 -24.57 12.68
N ILE A 43 2.22 -24.00 13.86
CA ILE A 43 1.64 -24.73 14.99
C ILE A 43 0.13 -24.59 14.92
N SER A 44 -0.56 -25.70 14.54
CA SER A 44 -2.00 -25.79 14.42
C SER A 44 -2.50 -27.12 14.97
N GLU A 45 -3.62 -27.10 15.66
CA GLU A 45 -4.25 -28.33 16.16
C GLU A 45 -4.68 -29.27 15.04
N GLU A 46 -5.00 -28.72 13.85
CA GLU A 46 -5.37 -29.50 12.66
C GLU A 46 -4.26 -30.41 12.15
N VAL A 47 -2.99 -30.02 12.33
CA VAL A 47 -1.84 -30.84 12.00
C VAL A 47 -1.29 -31.60 13.22
N GLY A 48 -2.05 -31.64 14.33
CA GLY A 48 -1.67 -32.35 15.54
C GLY A 48 -0.61 -31.67 16.39
N LEU A 49 -0.26 -30.42 16.09
CA LEU A 49 0.70 -29.62 16.83
C LEU A 49 -0.02 -28.69 17.81
N SER A 50 0.42 -28.66 19.07
CA SER A 50 -0.08 -27.72 20.07
C SER A 50 1.03 -26.79 20.56
N LEU A 51 0.65 -25.58 20.96
CA LEU A 51 1.59 -24.59 21.52
C LEU A 51 2.31 -25.11 22.78
N GLU A 52 1.70 -26.01 23.52
CA GLU A 52 2.27 -26.60 24.74
C GLU A 52 3.46 -27.53 24.43
N LYS A 53 3.44 -28.16 23.24
CA LYS A 53 4.49 -29.07 22.78
C LYS A 53 5.53 -28.39 21.88
N ALA A 54 5.34 -27.10 21.60
CA ALA A 54 6.27 -26.35 20.74
C ALA A 54 7.65 -26.26 21.36
N THR A 55 8.67 -26.47 20.53
CA THR A 55 10.06 -26.41 20.89
C THR A 55 10.80 -25.32 20.10
N ILE A 56 12.03 -25.03 20.50
CA ILE A 56 12.89 -24.06 19.77
C ILE A 56 13.15 -24.52 18.32
N LYS A 57 13.06 -25.83 18.06
CA LYS A 57 13.29 -26.39 16.72
C LYS A 57 12.15 -26.08 15.74
N ASP A 58 10.96 -25.79 16.26
CA ASP A 58 9.79 -25.46 15.47
C ASP A 58 9.76 -23.96 15.07
N LEU A 59 10.64 -23.15 15.68
CA LEU A 59 10.74 -21.72 15.39
C LEU A 59 11.54 -21.48 14.12
N GLY A 60 10.99 -20.62 13.26
CA GLY A 60 11.71 -20.08 12.13
C GLY A 60 12.77 -19.05 12.55
N ARG A 61 13.65 -18.70 11.63
CA ARG A 61 14.71 -17.70 11.81
C ARG A 61 14.71 -16.68 10.67
N ALA A 62 15.14 -15.47 10.97
CA ALA A 62 15.38 -14.44 9.98
C ALA A 62 16.54 -13.55 10.44
N LYS A 63 17.23 -12.93 9.51
CA LYS A 63 18.31 -11.99 9.81
C LYS A 63 17.80 -10.74 10.54
N LYS A 64 16.61 -10.26 10.15
CA LYS A 64 15.98 -9.10 10.77
C LYS A 64 14.47 -9.20 10.67
N ILE A 65 13.79 -8.82 11.74
CA ILE A 65 12.33 -8.63 11.74
C ILE A 65 12.06 -7.19 12.18
N GLN A 66 11.25 -6.46 11.43
CA GLN A 66 10.77 -5.14 11.76
C GLN A 66 9.26 -5.20 12.00
N VAL A 67 8.84 -4.77 13.17
CA VAL A 67 7.42 -4.72 13.55
C VAL A 67 7.04 -3.27 13.77
N SER A 68 6.02 -2.82 13.07
CA SER A 68 5.35 -1.54 13.28
C SER A 68 3.90 -1.78 13.70
N LYS A 69 3.16 -0.70 13.90
CA LYS A 69 1.73 -0.77 14.20
C LYS A 69 0.94 -1.44 13.07
N GLU A 70 1.30 -1.17 11.84
CA GLU A 70 0.55 -1.59 10.64
C GLU A 70 1.18 -2.81 9.96
N ASN A 71 2.49 -3.00 10.06
CA ASN A 71 3.23 -3.97 9.26
C ASN A 71 4.25 -4.77 10.08
N THR A 72 4.42 -6.04 9.68
CA THR A 72 5.53 -6.88 10.10
C THR A 72 6.31 -7.31 8.87
N THR A 73 7.60 -6.96 8.82
CA THR A 73 8.50 -7.26 7.70
C THR A 73 9.56 -8.25 8.13
N ILE A 74 9.65 -9.38 7.43
CA ILE A 74 10.66 -10.41 7.62
C ILE A 74 11.72 -10.23 6.53
N ILE A 75 12.97 -10.05 6.93
CA ILE A 75 14.09 -9.80 6.02
C ILE A 75 15.09 -10.96 6.14
N ASP A 76 15.46 -11.56 5.01
CA ASP A 76 16.36 -12.68 4.91
C ASP A 76 15.97 -13.83 5.86
N GLY A 77 14.81 -14.44 5.60
CA GLY A 77 14.38 -15.67 6.28
C GLY A 77 15.36 -16.82 6.01
N ALA A 78 15.54 -17.69 6.99
CA ALA A 78 16.48 -18.82 6.92
C ALA A 78 15.88 -20.11 6.31
N GLY A 79 14.77 -19.98 5.57
CA GLY A 79 14.16 -21.11 4.86
C GLY A 79 15.03 -21.61 3.69
N GLU A 80 14.86 -22.89 3.35
CA GLU A 80 15.56 -23.51 2.24
C GLU A 80 15.11 -22.94 0.89
N ALA A 81 16.06 -22.54 0.04
CA ALA A 81 15.76 -21.91 -1.25
C ALA A 81 14.88 -22.79 -2.15
N ASP A 82 15.14 -24.10 -2.18
CA ASP A 82 14.36 -25.06 -2.97
C ASP A 82 12.92 -25.17 -2.47
N GLY A 83 12.70 -25.13 -1.15
CA GLY A 83 11.37 -25.11 -0.53
C GLY A 83 10.58 -23.85 -0.90
N ILE A 84 11.24 -22.69 -0.87
CA ILE A 84 10.64 -21.41 -1.27
C ILE A 84 10.28 -21.45 -2.77
N GLN A 85 11.15 -21.93 -3.63
CA GLN A 85 10.88 -22.04 -5.07
C GLN A 85 9.75 -23.04 -5.37
N ALA A 86 9.70 -24.17 -4.67
CA ALA A 86 8.60 -25.12 -4.79
C ALA A 86 7.27 -24.49 -4.40
N ARG A 87 7.23 -23.72 -3.30
CA ARG A 87 6.04 -23.00 -2.87
C ARG A 87 5.59 -21.95 -3.90
N ILE A 88 6.52 -21.19 -4.47
CA ILE A 88 6.22 -20.21 -5.52
C ILE A 88 5.60 -20.91 -6.74
N LYS A 89 6.13 -22.04 -7.17
CA LYS A 89 5.57 -22.83 -8.27
C LYS A 89 4.16 -23.31 -7.96
N GLN A 90 3.92 -23.80 -6.75
CA GLN A 90 2.59 -24.23 -6.30
C GLN A 90 1.58 -23.08 -6.38
N ILE A 91 1.92 -21.89 -5.87
CA ILE A 91 1.01 -20.73 -5.90
C ILE A 91 0.77 -20.28 -7.35
N LYS A 92 1.80 -20.30 -8.21
CA LYS A 92 1.64 -19.97 -9.64
C LYS A 92 0.67 -20.93 -10.34
N ALA A 93 0.72 -22.23 -10.06
CA ALA A 93 -0.26 -23.18 -10.57
C ALA A 93 -1.69 -22.83 -10.13
N GLN A 94 -1.88 -22.46 -8.86
CA GLN A 94 -3.18 -22.01 -8.36
C GLN A 94 -3.69 -20.74 -9.06
N ILE A 95 -2.80 -19.83 -9.48
CA ILE A 95 -3.16 -18.64 -10.27
C ILE A 95 -3.73 -19.02 -11.63
N GLU A 96 -3.17 -20.04 -12.28
CA GLU A 96 -3.66 -20.52 -13.59
C GLU A 96 -5.02 -21.25 -13.48
N GLU A 97 -5.25 -21.93 -12.35
CA GLU A 97 -6.46 -22.72 -12.12
C GLU A 97 -7.66 -21.87 -11.64
N THR A 98 -7.42 -20.73 -11.00
CA THR A 98 -8.52 -19.92 -10.44
C THR A 98 -9.27 -19.14 -11.49
N SER A 99 -10.61 -19.18 -11.41
CA SER A 99 -11.52 -18.37 -12.22
C SER A 99 -11.88 -17.03 -11.56
N SER A 100 -11.50 -16.83 -10.29
CA SER A 100 -11.79 -15.62 -9.52
C SER A 100 -10.66 -14.60 -9.68
N ASP A 101 -10.94 -13.44 -10.23
CA ASP A 101 -9.96 -12.36 -10.37
C ASP A 101 -9.45 -11.89 -9.01
N TYR A 102 -10.31 -11.84 -8.00
CA TYR A 102 -9.92 -11.50 -6.63
C TYR A 102 -8.95 -12.54 -6.02
N ASP A 103 -9.21 -13.84 -6.20
CA ASP A 103 -8.30 -14.87 -5.68
C ASP A 103 -6.97 -14.85 -6.46
N ARG A 104 -7.02 -14.61 -7.77
CA ARG A 104 -5.83 -14.44 -8.61
C ARG A 104 -4.94 -13.32 -8.09
N GLU A 105 -5.50 -12.15 -7.81
CA GLU A 105 -4.78 -11.01 -7.23
C GLU A 105 -4.14 -11.37 -5.89
N LYS A 106 -4.88 -12.02 -4.97
CA LYS A 106 -4.33 -12.41 -3.66
C LYS A 106 -3.26 -13.49 -3.74
N LEU A 107 -3.32 -14.38 -4.70
CA LEU A 107 -2.27 -15.35 -4.99
C LEU A 107 -1.03 -14.66 -5.57
N GLN A 108 -1.20 -13.69 -6.47
CA GLN A 108 -0.10 -12.88 -7.00
C GLN A 108 0.63 -12.08 -5.92
N GLU A 109 -0.10 -11.48 -4.97
CA GLU A 109 0.49 -10.83 -3.80
C GLU A 109 1.38 -11.78 -2.99
N ARG A 110 0.94 -13.03 -2.78
CA ARG A 110 1.73 -14.04 -2.06
C ARG A 110 3.00 -14.41 -2.81
N VAL A 111 2.92 -14.60 -4.13
CA VAL A 111 4.11 -14.85 -4.97
C VAL A 111 5.09 -13.68 -4.85
N ALA A 112 4.60 -12.45 -4.95
CA ALA A 112 5.44 -11.25 -4.85
C ALA A 112 6.17 -11.15 -3.50
N LYS A 113 5.48 -11.49 -2.39
CA LYS A 113 6.08 -11.50 -1.04
C LYS A 113 7.14 -12.58 -0.87
N LEU A 114 6.98 -13.75 -1.49
CA LEU A 114 7.94 -14.85 -1.42
C LEU A 114 9.13 -14.67 -2.37
N ALA A 115 8.87 -14.20 -3.59
CA ALA A 115 9.85 -14.11 -4.66
C ALA A 115 10.61 -12.78 -4.71
N GLY A 116 9.97 -11.69 -4.29
CA GLY A 116 10.45 -10.33 -4.51
C GLY A 116 11.53 -9.85 -3.53
N GLY A 117 11.69 -10.52 -2.41
CA GLY A 117 12.58 -10.05 -1.34
C GLY A 117 12.10 -8.73 -0.71
N VAL A 118 12.98 -8.11 0.08
CA VAL A 118 12.73 -6.82 0.73
C VAL A 118 13.77 -5.80 0.28
N ALA A 119 13.33 -4.75 -0.41
CA ALA A 119 14.18 -3.62 -0.72
C ALA A 119 14.34 -2.71 0.52
N VAL A 120 15.58 -2.33 0.82
CA VAL A 120 15.89 -1.42 1.93
C VAL A 120 16.41 -0.10 1.38
N ILE A 121 15.61 0.95 1.50
CA ILE A 121 16.02 2.31 1.14
C ILE A 121 16.67 2.94 2.36
N LYS A 122 18.00 3.17 2.30
CA LYS A 122 18.75 3.82 3.38
C LYS A 122 18.69 5.34 3.18
N VAL A 123 18.02 6.02 4.10
CA VAL A 123 17.90 7.48 4.10
C VAL A 123 18.90 8.07 5.08
N GLY A 124 19.66 9.10 4.65
CA GLY A 124 20.59 9.83 5.47
C GLY A 124 20.58 11.32 5.15
N ALA A 125 20.99 12.14 6.13
CA ALA A 125 21.14 13.58 5.99
C ALA A 125 22.17 14.12 6.99
N ALA A 126 22.54 15.39 6.86
CA ALA A 126 23.49 16.05 7.77
C ALA A 126 22.90 16.28 9.18
N THR A 127 21.57 16.44 9.28
CA THR A 127 20.87 16.67 10.55
C THR A 127 19.74 15.67 10.73
N GLU A 128 19.34 15.45 12.01
CA GLU A 128 18.22 14.56 12.34
C GLU A 128 16.89 15.06 11.75
N VAL A 129 16.66 16.36 11.74
CA VAL A 129 15.45 16.98 11.22
C VAL A 129 15.36 16.75 9.70
N GLU A 130 16.43 17.02 8.96
CA GLU A 130 16.49 16.76 7.53
C GLU A 130 16.33 15.27 7.19
N MET A 131 16.92 14.39 8.00
CA MET A 131 16.77 12.95 7.82
C MET A 131 15.31 12.50 7.99
N LYS A 132 14.63 13.05 9.01
CA LYS A 132 13.19 12.76 9.24
C LYS A 132 12.32 13.26 8.08
N GLU A 133 12.61 14.45 7.56
CA GLU A 133 11.90 15.00 6.40
C GLU A 133 12.10 14.15 5.15
N LYS A 134 13.34 13.79 4.82
CA LYS A 134 13.65 12.92 3.68
C LYS A 134 13.00 11.54 3.83
N LYS A 135 13.00 10.98 5.05
CA LYS A 135 12.32 9.71 5.33
C LYS A 135 10.83 9.82 5.07
N ALA A 136 10.18 10.87 5.58
CA ALA A 136 8.74 11.09 5.37
C ALA A 136 8.41 11.24 3.89
N ARG A 137 9.23 11.94 3.11
CA ARG A 137 9.08 12.10 1.65
C ARG A 137 9.19 10.77 0.91
N VAL A 138 10.11 9.90 1.31
CA VAL A 138 10.25 8.55 0.72
C VAL A 138 9.05 7.66 1.10
N GLU A 139 8.56 7.74 2.35
CA GLU A 139 7.37 7.01 2.80
C GLU A 139 6.12 7.46 2.04
N ASP A 140 5.96 8.75 1.80
CA ASP A 140 4.87 9.33 1.00
C ASP A 140 4.89 8.83 -0.45
N ALA A 141 6.05 8.90 -1.10
CA ALA A 141 6.24 8.36 -2.44
C ALA A 141 5.95 6.85 -2.52
N LEU A 142 6.32 6.07 -1.49
CA LEU A 142 6.01 4.65 -1.42
C LEU A 142 4.51 4.39 -1.33
N HIS A 143 3.79 5.16 -0.50
CA HIS A 143 2.33 5.03 -0.38
C HIS A 143 1.62 5.39 -1.68
N ALA A 144 2.01 6.49 -2.33
CA ALA A 144 1.48 6.89 -3.63
C ALA A 144 1.74 5.83 -4.72
N THR A 145 2.95 5.27 -4.76
CA THR A 145 3.31 4.21 -5.72
C THR A 145 2.49 2.94 -5.51
N ARG A 146 2.29 2.52 -4.25
CA ARG A 146 1.43 1.37 -3.95
C ARG A 146 0.00 1.60 -4.38
N ALA A 147 -0.58 2.74 -4.04
CA ALA A 147 -1.93 3.10 -4.46
C ALA A 147 -2.07 3.10 -5.98
N ALA A 148 -1.08 3.64 -6.70
CA ALA A 148 -1.06 3.66 -8.16
C ALA A 148 -1.02 2.26 -8.79
N VAL A 149 -0.27 1.33 -8.18
CA VAL A 149 -0.20 -0.07 -8.65
C VAL A 149 -1.50 -0.82 -8.36
N GLU A 150 -2.14 -0.55 -7.22
CA GLU A 150 -3.35 -1.26 -6.78
C GLU A 150 -4.62 -0.72 -7.46
N GLU A 151 -4.74 0.60 -7.63
CA GLU A 151 -5.97 1.28 -8.04
C GLU A 151 -5.85 2.02 -9.38
N GLY A 152 -4.63 2.14 -9.93
CA GLY A 152 -4.36 2.93 -11.11
C GLY A 152 -4.13 4.41 -10.79
N ILE A 153 -4.11 5.24 -11.85
CA ILE A 153 -3.82 6.67 -11.78
C ILE A 153 -4.90 7.50 -12.47
N VAL A 154 -4.98 8.76 -12.08
CA VAL A 154 -5.82 9.78 -12.74
C VAL A 154 -4.96 11.01 -13.07
N PRO A 155 -5.37 11.88 -14.01
CA PRO A 155 -4.63 13.11 -14.29
C PRO A 155 -4.45 13.98 -13.04
N GLY A 156 -3.21 14.41 -12.80
CA GLY A 156 -2.84 15.29 -11.69
C GLY A 156 -3.29 16.75 -11.87
N GLY A 157 -2.72 17.65 -11.06
CA GLY A 157 -2.97 19.09 -11.16
C GLY A 157 -4.43 19.52 -10.91
N GLY A 158 -5.25 18.68 -10.27
CA GLY A 158 -6.68 18.93 -10.07
C GLY A 158 -7.56 18.63 -11.30
N VAL A 159 -6.99 18.17 -12.41
CA VAL A 159 -7.69 17.94 -13.69
C VAL A 159 -8.77 16.87 -13.55
N ALA A 160 -8.51 15.77 -12.84
CA ALA A 160 -9.49 14.70 -12.64
C ALA A 160 -10.81 15.22 -12.05
N LEU A 161 -10.73 16.11 -11.05
CA LEU A 161 -11.92 16.73 -10.45
C LEU A 161 -12.64 17.69 -11.41
N ILE A 162 -11.91 18.42 -12.26
CA ILE A 162 -12.52 19.29 -13.30
C ILE A 162 -13.29 18.44 -14.31
N ARG A 163 -12.75 17.29 -14.74
CA ARG A 163 -13.45 16.36 -15.65
C ARG A 163 -14.67 15.74 -14.98
N ALA A 164 -14.53 15.29 -13.72
CA ALA A 164 -15.66 14.77 -12.94
C ALA A 164 -16.76 15.83 -12.77
N LYS A 165 -16.42 17.08 -12.47
CA LYS A 165 -17.35 18.20 -12.39
C LYS A 165 -18.15 18.37 -13.68
N ALA A 166 -17.47 18.32 -14.84
CA ALA A 166 -18.12 18.43 -16.14
C ALA A 166 -19.13 17.30 -16.40
N ALA A 167 -18.80 16.08 -16.00
CA ALA A 167 -19.66 14.91 -16.15
C ALA A 167 -20.95 14.97 -15.31
N ILE A 168 -20.93 15.67 -14.18
CA ILE A 168 -22.06 15.79 -13.25
C ILE A 168 -22.71 17.19 -13.25
N ALA A 169 -22.33 18.07 -14.17
CA ALA A 169 -22.80 19.46 -14.20
C ALA A 169 -24.34 19.61 -14.30
N ASN A 170 -25.02 18.60 -14.82
CA ASN A 170 -26.47 18.63 -15.02
C ASN A 170 -27.27 17.96 -13.87
N ILE A 171 -26.64 17.53 -12.82
CA ILE A 171 -27.33 16.96 -11.65
C ILE A 171 -28.24 18.02 -11.02
N LYS A 172 -29.49 17.63 -10.74
CA LYS A 172 -30.47 18.46 -10.06
C LYS A 172 -30.96 17.79 -8.79
N GLY A 173 -31.06 18.56 -7.71
CA GLY A 173 -31.70 18.15 -6.48
C GLY A 173 -33.23 18.20 -6.56
N ALA A 174 -33.88 17.59 -5.60
CA ALA A 174 -35.34 17.60 -5.49
C ALA A 174 -35.92 18.96 -5.00
N ASN A 175 -35.08 19.84 -4.47
CA ASN A 175 -35.46 21.17 -3.96
C ASN A 175 -34.28 22.17 -4.10
N GLU A 176 -34.53 23.43 -3.78
CA GLU A 176 -33.51 24.50 -3.88
C GLU A 176 -32.33 24.29 -2.95
N ASP A 177 -32.55 23.84 -1.72
CA ASP A 177 -31.48 23.59 -0.74
C ASP A 177 -30.51 22.53 -1.25
N GLN A 178 -31.04 21.45 -1.85
CA GLN A 178 -30.20 20.43 -2.50
C GLN A 178 -29.43 20.97 -3.70
N ASN A 179 -30.06 21.86 -4.50
CA ASN A 179 -29.38 22.50 -5.63
C ASN A 179 -28.24 23.42 -5.14
N HIS A 180 -28.43 24.14 -4.04
CA HIS A 180 -27.37 24.93 -3.41
C HIS A 180 -26.22 24.00 -2.92
N GLY A 181 -26.54 22.88 -2.29
CA GLY A 181 -25.54 21.89 -1.87
C GLY A 181 -24.73 21.32 -3.06
N ILE A 182 -25.41 21.00 -4.17
CA ILE A 182 -24.76 20.57 -5.41
C ILE A 182 -23.84 21.66 -5.95
N ALA A 183 -24.30 22.92 -5.98
CA ALA A 183 -23.48 24.03 -6.46
C ALA A 183 -22.22 24.25 -5.62
N ILE A 184 -22.33 24.11 -4.29
CA ILE A 184 -21.18 24.17 -3.36
C ILE A 184 -20.20 23.03 -3.66
N ALA A 185 -20.68 21.79 -3.83
CA ALA A 185 -19.84 20.65 -4.13
C ALA A 185 -19.11 20.82 -5.48
N LEU A 186 -19.83 21.25 -6.53
CA LEU A 186 -19.24 21.52 -7.84
C LEU A 186 -18.20 22.65 -7.80
N ARG A 187 -18.41 23.65 -6.97
CA ARG A 187 -17.41 24.71 -6.76
C ARG A 187 -16.19 24.21 -6.01
N ALA A 188 -16.37 23.37 -5.00
CA ALA A 188 -15.29 22.78 -4.22
C ALA A 188 -14.37 21.89 -5.09
N MET A 189 -14.89 21.25 -6.13
CA MET A 189 -14.09 20.44 -7.07
C MET A 189 -13.06 21.26 -7.87
N GLU A 190 -13.22 22.58 -7.95
CA GLU A 190 -12.22 23.47 -8.58
C GLU A 190 -11.07 23.83 -7.62
N ALA A 191 -11.27 23.69 -6.31
CA ALA A 191 -10.34 24.20 -5.32
C ALA A 191 -8.92 23.65 -5.45
N PRO A 192 -8.68 22.34 -5.67
CA PRO A 192 -7.32 21.83 -5.80
C PRO A 192 -6.53 22.46 -6.95
N LEU A 193 -7.14 22.59 -8.14
CA LEU A 193 -6.49 23.28 -9.27
C LEU A 193 -6.23 24.75 -8.95
N ARG A 194 -7.21 25.45 -8.39
CA ARG A 194 -7.07 26.87 -8.04
C ARG A 194 -5.95 27.11 -7.04
N GLU A 195 -5.84 26.29 -5.99
CA GLU A 195 -4.80 26.42 -4.98
C GLU A 195 -3.40 26.12 -5.55
N ILE A 196 -3.27 25.11 -6.40
CA ILE A 196 -1.99 24.82 -7.09
C ILE A 196 -1.55 26.01 -7.90
N VAL A 197 -2.45 26.60 -8.69
CA VAL A 197 -2.15 27.77 -9.55
C VAL A 197 -1.85 29.00 -8.71
N THR A 198 -2.61 29.25 -7.65
CA THR A 198 -2.35 30.37 -6.72
C THR A 198 -0.98 30.25 -6.07
N ASN A 199 -0.60 29.04 -5.63
CA ASN A 199 0.70 28.80 -5.01
C ASN A 199 1.86 28.95 -6.01
N ALA A 200 1.61 28.76 -7.30
CA ALA A 200 2.58 29.02 -8.37
C ALA A 200 2.72 30.51 -8.69
N GLY A 201 1.78 31.37 -8.23
CA GLY A 201 1.78 32.79 -8.49
C GLY A 201 0.99 33.23 -9.73
N ASP A 202 0.28 32.30 -10.36
CA ASP A 202 -0.52 32.53 -11.55
C ASP A 202 -1.99 32.85 -11.23
N GLU A 203 -2.75 33.34 -12.24
CA GLU A 203 -4.18 33.68 -12.06
C GLU A 203 -5.09 32.43 -12.22
N PRO A 204 -5.68 31.94 -11.11
CA PRO A 204 -6.40 30.66 -11.13
C PRO A 204 -7.60 30.62 -12.08
N SER A 205 -8.28 31.76 -12.29
CA SER A 205 -9.50 31.81 -13.12
C SER A 205 -9.16 31.67 -14.60
N VAL A 206 -8.02 32.21 -15.03
CA VAL A 206 -7.54 32.13 -16.43
C VAL A 206 -7.11 30.70 -16.73
N ILE A 207 -6.30 30.10 -15.83
CA ILE A 207 -5.82 28.74 -15.98
C ILE A 207 -6.97 27.73 -15.96
N LEU A 208 -7.90 27.86 -14.98
CA LEU A 208 -9.07 27.01 -14.88
C LEU A 208 -9.90 27.01 -16.18
N ASN A 209 -10.19 28.20 -16.75
CA ASN A 209 -10.97 28.28 -17.98
C ASN A 209 -10.30 27.52 -19.12
N ARG A 210 -8.97 27.67 -19.29
CA ARG A 210 -8.23 26.97 -20.32
C ARG A 210 -8.20 25.46 -20.11
N VAL A 211 -8.11 24.98 -18.85
CA VAL A 211 -8.22 23.57 -18.51
C VAL A 211 -9.61 23.02 -18.78
N VAL A 212 -10.66 23.77 -18.48
CA VAL A 212 -12.06 23.39 -18.75
C VAL A 212 -12.33 23.25 -20.24
N GLU A 213 -11.78 24.12 -21.09
CA GLU A 213 -11.89 24.04 -22.56
C GLU A 213 -11.18 22.80 -23.14
N GLY A 214 -10.18 22.27 -22.43
CA GLY A 214 -9.46 21.06 -22.83
C GLY A 214 -10.24 19.77 -22.50
N SER A 215 -9.70 18.65 -22.95
CA SER A 215 -10.28 17.31 -22.75
C SER A 215 -9.28 16.31 -22.20
N GLY A 216 -9.76 15.15 -21.72
CA GLY A 216 -8.91 14.07 -21.23
C GLY A 216 -7.98 14.53 -20.09
N ALA A 217 -6.70 14.21 -20.21
CA ALA A 217 -5.67 14.55 -19.23
C ALA A 217 -5.06 15.94 -19.42
N PHE A 218 -5.56 16.76 -20.37
CA PHE A 218 -5.05 18.11 -20.60
C PHE A 218 -5.20 18.99 -19.36
N GLY A 219 -4.08 19.53 -18.88
CA GLY A 219 -4.00 20.33 -17.67
C GLY A 219 -2.87 21.35 -17.71
N TYR A 220 -2.53 21.87 -16.54
CA TYR A 220 -1.51 22.89 -16.34
C TYR A 220 -0.41 22.40 -15.40
N ASN A 221 0.83 22.40 -15.88
CA ASN A 221 2.02 22.10 -15.09
C ASN A 221 2.51 23.39 -14.41
N ALA A 222 2.17 23.54 -13.13
CA ALA A 222 2.52 24.72 -12.35
C ALA A 222 4.03 24.87 -12.06
N ALA A 223 4.85 23.85 -12.34
CA ALA A 223 6.30 23.93 -12.17
C ALA A 223 6.99 24.72 -13.27
N ASN A 224 6.46 24.68 -14.51
CA ASN A 224 7.08 25.32 -15.68
C ASN A 224 6.12 26.23 -16.46
N GLY A 225 4.85 26.33 -16.09
CA GLY A 225 3.86 27.16 -16.75
C GLY A 225 3.30 26.60 -18.06
N GLU A 226 3.53 25.31 -18.35
CA GLU A 226 3.13 24.68 -19.60
C GLU A 226 1.76 23.97 -19.49
N PHE A 227 1.06 23.90 -20.61
CA PHE A 227 -0.18 23.15 -20.74
C PHE A 227 0.09 21.87 -21.54
N GLY A 228 -0.40 20.74 -21.08
CA GLY A 228 -0.21 19.47 -21.74
C GLY A 228 -0.91 18.32 -21.04
N ASP A 229 -0.55 17.10 -21.40
CA ASP A 229 -1.07 15.89 -20.78
C ASP A 229 -0.43 15.68 -19.39
N MET A 230 -1.28 15.70 -18.35
CA MET A 230 -0.82 15.58 -16.95
C MET A 230 -0.39 14.15 -16.55
N ILE A 231 -0.52 13.19 -17.43
CA ILE A 231 -0.01 11.83 -17.23
C ILE A 231 1.39 11.70 -17.85
N GLU A 232 1.67 12.45 -18.92
CA GLU A 232 2.96 12.44 -19.61
C GLU A 232 4.00 13.35 -18.97
N PHE A 233 3.58 14.39 -18.20
CA PHE A 233 4.45 15.27 -17.42
C PHE A 233 5.01 14.58 -16.16
#